data_ee3b24d349c58eaa2b7330ffea34fe60
#
_entry.id   ee3b24d349c58eaa2b7330ffea34fe60
#
_cell.length_a   1.000
_cell.length_b   1.000
_cell.length_c   1.000
_cell.angle_alpha   90.00
_cell.angle_beta   90.00
_cell.angle_gamma   90.00
#
_symmetry.space_group_name_H-M   'P 1'
#
loop_
_entity.id
_entity.type
_entity.pdbx_description
1 polymer ?
#
loop_
_entity_poly.entity_id
_entity_poly.type
_entity_poly.pdbx_seq_one_letter_code
_entity_poly.pdbx_strand_id
1 'polypeptide(L)'
;VFTNTRSQTETWFRELMRAERSLVGRIALHHGSLDRSTRERVEAMLADGRLQGVVCTSSLDLGVDFEPVDQVIQVGSPKGVARMIQRAGRSGHQPGACSRIICVPTNAFELVEFASVRELIESGSIEARPPIEKPLDILVQHLVTASMAGRGFVEESLFEEVRSSWAFRSLTEEEWTWAMQFVEQGGAALTAYPEFARIRKRDGRYGVSTPEVAKRHRMNIGTITADDAVLVCYANGRVLGTIEESFISRLRPGDRFVFSGRVLEFDRLRNMRAFVRRSRSRRGAIPRWNGGKMPLSTHLAGEVRDQLSRDPERSTAPELQAVAPILAAQRRDSILPGTDRTLLEFTTVRDRHHAFLFPFGGRLANEGIGAVVALRLSRRRPRSVVCVVNDYGVKFAGEEPFEQDEATWRELLDTEGLVEDLLEAGNATEFARRGFRSIARIAGLIQQGFPGSRRSGGQLQASSEMFFEVFQEYDPGNLLLHQANREVLENQLEYARIEEALVRIAGGPLELRATERVSPLAFPLYAESIRASTVSSEQWSDRVRRLALANQEAVNG
;
A
#
# COMPACT_ATOMS: atom_id res chain seq x y z
N VAL A 1 13.63 -4.42 16.35
CA VAL A 1 12.17 -4.55 16.46
C VAL A 1 11.54 -4.01 15.18
N PHE A 2 10.94 -4.89 14.39
CA PHE A 2 10.24 -4.49 13.17
C PHE A 2 8.77 -4.22 13.43
N THR A 3 8.25 -3.17 12.81
CA THR A 3 6.84 -2.83 12.76
C THR A 3 6.38 -2.63 11.32
N ASN A 4 5.07 -2.63 11.06
CA ASN A 4 4.56 -2.52 9.70
C ASN A 4 4.39 -1.06 9.22
N THR A 5 4.30 -0.10 10.14
CA THR A 5 4.09 1.30 9.81
C THR A 5 4.98 2.23 10.63
N ARG A 6 5.32 3.38 10.05
CA ARG A 6 6.08 4.44 10.73
C ARG A 6 5.41 4.89 12.04
N SER A 7 4.08 4.95 12.05
CA SER A 7 3.30 5.29 13.25
C SER A 7 3.47 4.25 14.37
N GLN A 8 3.45 2.96 14.02
CA GLN A 8 3.74 1.89 15.00
C GLN A 8 5.17 1.98 15.52
N THR A 9 6.15 2.25 14.65
CA THR A 9 7.55 2.42 15.06
C THR A 9 7.69 3.52 16.12
N GLU A 10 7.10 4.69 15.90
CA GLU A 10 7.10 5.80 16.86
C GLU A 10 6.39 5.44 18.17
N THR A 11 5.29 4.71 18.08
CA THR A 11 4.52 4.26 19.25
C THR A 11 5.32 3.27 20.09
N TRP A 12 5.83 2.21 19.47
CA TRP A 12 6.58 1.17 20.17
C TRP A 12 7.88 1.70 20.75
N PHE A 13 8.61 2.55 20.02
CA PHE A 13 9.80 3.19 20.54
C PHE A 13 9.51 3.97 21.85
N ARG A 14 8.42 4.75 21.85
CA ARG A 14 8.03 5.53 23.02
C ARG A 14 7.60 4.66 24.19
N GLU A 15 6.80 3.62 23.93
CA GLU A 15 6.31 2.73 24.99
C GLU A 15 7.43 1.86 25.58
N LEU A 16 8.39 1.39 24.77
CA LEU A 16 9.57 0.70 25.26
C LEU A 16 10.41 1.58 26.20
N MET A 17 10.65 2.85 25.83
CA MET A 17 11.37 3.77 26.72
C MET A 17 10.58 4.15 27.99
N ARG A 18 9.25 4.03 27.98
CA ARG A 18 8.43 4.25 29.18
C ARG A 18 8.45 3.05 30.10
N ALA A 19 8.36 1.85 29.51
CA ALA A 19 8.35 0.58 30.26
C ALA A 19 9.72 0.31 30.92
N GLU A 20 10.81 0.62 30.21
CA GLU A 20 12.17 0.35 30.67
C GLU A 20 13.07 1.58 30.43
N ARG A 21 13.34 2.31 31.51
CA ARG A 21 14.14 3.56 31.44
C ARG A 21 15.61 3.35 31.12
N SER A 22 16.16 2.17 31.38
CA SER A 22 17.55 1.84 31.03
C SER A 22 17.79 1.80 29.53
N LEU A 23 16.73 1.70 28.71
CA LEU A 23 16.80 1.76 27.24
C LEU A 23 17.02 3.18 26.68
N VAL A 24 16.85 4.21 27.49
CA VAL A 24 17.04 5.60 27.03
C VAL A 24 18.50 5.82 26.59
N GLY A 25 18.67 6.20 25.33
CA GLY A 25 19.99 6.36 24.69
C GLY A 25 20.62 5.06 24.17
N ARG A 26 20.02 3.90 24.44
CA ARG A 26 20.48 2.56 24.01
C ARG A 26 19.61 1.96 22.91
N ILE A 27 18.44 2.53 22.62
CA ILE A 27 17.60 2.19 21.48
C ILE A 27 17.40 3.39 20.58
N ALA A 28 17.18 3.13 19.30
CA ALA A 28 16.97 4.17 18.28
C ALA A 28 15.75 3.86 17.39
N LEU A 29 15.30 4.88 16.66
CA LEU A 29 14.27 4.79 15.61
C LEU A 29 14.92 4.74 14.24
N HIS A 30 14.36 3.91 13.33
CA HIS A 30 14.77 3.91 11.93
C HIS A 30 13.57 3.72 10.99
N HIS A 31 13.25 4.73 10.21
CA HIS A 31 12.23 4.65 9.15
C HIS A 31 12.47 5.69 8.07
N GLY A 32 11.93 5.47 6.86
CA GLY A 32 12.20 6.27 5.68
C GLY A 32 11.83 7.77 5.77
N SER A 33 11.03 8.20 6.77
CA SER A 33 10.70 9.63 6.98
C SER A 33 11.74 10.39 7.79
N LEU A 34 12.68 9.70 8.44
CA LEU A 34 13.80 10.37 9.10
C LEU A 34 14.75 10.96 8.06
N ASP A 35 15.45 12.05 8.42
CA ASP A 35 16.49 12.59 7.55
C ASP A 35 17.62 11.58 7.35
N ARG A 36 18.30 11.70 6.23
CA ARG A 36 19.34 10.75 5.80
C ARG A 36 20.47 10.66 6.83
N SER A 37 20.93 11.79 7.35
CA SER A 37 22.04 11.83 8.30
C SER A 37 21.70 11.14 9.64
N THR A 38 20.44 11.26 10.08
CA THR A 38 19.94 10.54 11.26
C THR A 38 19.90 9.03 11.01
N ARG A 39 19.45 8.58 9.84
CA ARG A 39 19.43 7.15 9.49
C ARG A 39 20.83 6.57 9.44
N GLU A 40 21.74 7.20 8.68
CA GLU A 40 23.15 6.77 8.56
C GLU A 40 23.84 6.71 9.95
N ARG A 41 23.54 7.66 10.84
CA ARG A 41 24.05 7.63 12.19
C ARG A 41 23.52 6.45 13.01
N VAL A 42 22.23 6.11 12.91
CA VAL A 42 21.63 4.96 13.59
C VAL A 42 22.23 3.66 13.06
N GLU A 43 22.41 3.55 11.76
CA GLU A 43 23.03 2.39 11.10
C GLU A 43 24.49 2.20 11.60
N ALA A 44 25.29 3.28 11.61
CA ALA A 44 26.65 3.24 12.15
C ALA A 44 26.69 2.86 13.64
N MET A 45 25.79 3.42 14.46
CA MET A 45 25.73 3.08 15.88
C MET A 45 25.30 1.64 16.14
N LEU A 46 24.47 1.07 15.25
CA LEU A 46 24.09 -0.34 15.31
C LEU A 46 25.28 -1.24 14.94
N ALA A 47 25.96 -0.93 13.84
CA ALA A 47 27.16 -1.65 13.39
C ALA A 47 28.29 -1.62 14.43
N ASP A 48 28.49 -0.50 15.12
CA ASP A 48 29.49 -0.36 16.19
C ASP A 48 29.07 -1.04 17.52
N GLY A 49 27.89 -1.70 17.58
CA GLY A 49 27.38 -2.32 18.81
C GLY A 49 27.03 -1.34 19.94
N ARG A 50 26.91 -0.02 19.63
CA ARG A 50 26.56 1.03 20.61
C ARG A 50 25.07 1.10 20.94
N LEU A 51 24.23 0.44 20.13
CA LEU A 51 22.80 0.32 20.37
C LEU A 51 22.45 -1.10 20.81
N GLN A 52 21.56 -1.21 21.78
CA GLN A 52 20.96 -2.48 22.19
C GLN A 52 19.81 -2.91 21.27
N GLY A 53 19.23 -1.95 20.54
CA GLY A 53 18.15 -2.23 19.63
C GLY A 53 17.75 -1.04 18.77
N VAL A 54 17.08 -1.38 17.68
CA VAL A 54 16.47 -0.38 16.77
C VAL A 54 15.03 -0.76 16.54
N VAL A 55 14.12 0.22 16.68
CA VAL A 55 12.71 0.07 16.30
C VAL A 55 12.55 0.63 14.88
N CYS A 56 12.15 -0.21 13.93
CA CYS A 56 12.20 0.14 12.51
C CYS A 56 10.97 -0.35 11.73
N THR A 57 10.83 0.18 10.52
CA THR A 57 9.96 -0.36 9.47
C THR A 57 10.78 -1.21 8.49
N SER A 58 10.25 -1.43 7.28
CA SER A 58 10.97 -2.08 6.16
C SER A 58 12.25 -1.35 5.72
N SER A 59 12.58 -0.22 6.31
CA SER A 59 13.81 0.54 6.03
C SER A 59 15.11 -0.21 6.38
N LEU A 60 15.02 -1.28 7.16
CA LEU A 60 16.12 -2.21 7.47
C LEU A 60 15.85 -3.63 6.95
N ASP A 61 14.81 -3.85 6.14
CA ASP A 61 14.55 -5.17 5.52
C ASP A 61 15.66 -5.53 4.52
N LEU A 62 16.18 -4.56 3.76
CA LEU A 62 17.13 -4.75 2.66
C LEU A 62 18.19 -3.63 2.63
N GLY A 63 19.36 -3.95 2.03
CA GLY A 63 20.34 -2.95 1.57
C GLY A 63 21.18 -2.29 2.65
N VAL A 64 21.19 -2.77 3.87
CA VAL A 64 22.04 -2.24 4.93
C VAL A 64 23.01 -3.32 5.36
N ASP A 65 24.30 -3.02 5.23
CA ASP A 65 25.38 -3.86 5.70
C ASP A 65 25.73 -3.47 7.14
N PHE A 66 25.09 -4.13 8.09
CA PHE A 66 25.44 -4.04 9.50
C PHE A 66 25.66 -5.44 10.08
N GLU A 67 26.47 -5.52 11.12
CA GLU A 67 26.68 -6.79 11.80
C GLU A 67 25.36 -7.41 12.24
N PRO A 68 25.24 -8.76 12.19
CA PRO A 68 24.01 -9.45 12.53
C PRO A 68 23.59 -9.12 13.96
N VAL A 69 22.31 -8.84 14.11
CA VAL A 69 21.72 -8.72 15.44
C VAL A 69 21.49 -10.13 16.02
N ASP A 70 21.52 -10.25 17.36
CA ASP A 70 21.29 -11.55 18.02
C ASP A 70 19.85 -12.03 17.80
N GLN A 71 18.89 -11.10 17.71
CA GLN A 71 17.48 -11.42 17.67
C GLN A 71 16.67 -10.39 16.93
N VAL A 72 15.69 -10.85 16.17
CA VAL A 72 14.66 -10.03 15.56
C VAL A 72 13.34 -10.17 16.32
N ILE A 73 12.67 -9.06 16.57
CA ILE A 73 11.30 -9.03 17.10
C ILE A 73 10.39 -8.43 16.05
N GLN A 74 9.37 -9.16 15.63
CA GLN A 74 8.36 -8.73 14.70
C GLN A 74 7.06 -8.39 15.43
N VAL A 75 6.67 -7.13 15.45
CA VAL A 75 5.40 -6.68 16.05
C VAL A 75 4.33 -6.58 14.96
N GLY A 76 3.28 -7.32 15.13
CA GLY A 76 2.23 -7.53 14.12
C GLY A 76 2.72 -8.42 12.97
N SER A 77 1.80 -8.97 12.21
CA SER A 77 2.13 -9.82 11.07
C SER A 77 2.79 -9.01 9.94
N PRO A 78 3.86 -9.50 9.31
CA PRO A 78 4.51 -8.83 8.18
C PRO A 78 3.69 -8.89 6.89
N LYS A 79 2.54 -9.58 6.89
CA LYS A 79 1.58 -9.71 5.79
C LYS A 79 2.11 -10.46 4.56
N GLY A 80 3.25 -11.15 4.70
CA GLY A 80 3.84 -11.97 3.65
C GLY A 80 5.01 -12.79 4.15
N VAL A 81 5.22 -13.97 3.52
CA VAL A 81 6.26 -14.96 3.89
C VAL A 81 7.65 -14.44 3.56
N ALA A 82 7.85 -13.93 2.34
CA ALA A 82 9.13 -13.39 1.89
C ALA A 82 9.68 -12.33 2.84
N ARG A 83 8.80 -11.43 3.32
CA ARG A 83 9.20 -10.40 4.28
C ARG A 83 9.54 -10.98 5.65
N MET A 84 8.83 -11.99 6.11
CA MET A 84 9.18 -12.68 7.35
C MET A 84 10.59 -13.26 7.27
N ILE A 85 10.90 -13.96 6.17
CA ILE A 85 12.22 -14.55 5.92
C ILE A 85 13.30 -13.47 5.83
N GLN A 86 13.05 -12.38 5.09
CA GLN A 86 13.99 -11.26 4.96
C GLN A 86 14.33 -10.62 6.32
N ARG A 87 13.31 -10.45 7.18
CA ARG A 87 13.49 -9.92 8.55
C ARG A 87 14.20 -10.90 9.46
N ALA A 88 13.81 -12.17 9.44
CA ALA A 88 14.48 -13.21 10.20
C ALA A 88 15.98 -13.29 9.83
N GLY A 89 16.29 -13.15 8.53
CA GLY A 89 17.66 -13.11 8.01
C GLY A 89 18.50 -11.92 8.47
N ARG A 90 17.97 -10.96 9.25
CA ARG A 90 18.78 -9.93 9.93
C ARG A 90 19.45 -10.46 11.21
N SER A 91 19.13 -11.67 11.65
CA SER A 91 19.79 -12.36 12.77
C SER A 91 20.52 -13.60 12.29
N GLY A 92 21.53 -14.04 13.04
CA GLY A 92 22.20 -15.32 12.76
C GLY A 92 23.08 -15.36 11.51
N HIS A 93 23.70 -14.27 11.09
CA HIS A 93 24.57 -14.20 9.90
C HIS A 93 25.93 -14.92 10.03
N GLN A 94 26.23 -15.51 11.16
CA GLN A 94 27.48 -16.26 11.32
C GLN A 94 27.34 -17.69 10.76
N PRO A 95 28.38 -18.26 10.15
CA PRO A 95 28.34 -19.64 9.68
C PRO A 95 27.93 -20.62 10.80
N GLY A 96 26.89 -21.40 10.56
CA GLY A 96 26.34 -22.36 11.54
C GLY A 96 25.34 -21.75 12.56
N ALA A 97 25.12 -20.46 12.55
CA ALA A 97 24.08 -19.81 13.38
C ALA A 97 22.71 -19.93 12.74
N CYS A 98 21.66 -20.05 13.57
CA CYS A 98 20.28 -20.04 13.11
C CYS A 98 19.67 -18.64 13.25
N SER A 99 19.01 -18.17 12.19
CA SER A 99 18.19 -16.95 12.27
C SER A 99 17.05 -17.12 13.27
N ARG A 100 16.85 -16.14 14.14
CA ARG A 100 15.85 -16.19 15.19
C ARG A 100 14.95 -14.96 15.14
N ILE A 101 13.63 -15.19 15.02
CA ILE A 101 12.61 -14.13 15.05
C ILE A 101 11.54 -14.44 16.09
N ILE A 102 11.22 -13.46 16.92
CA ILE A 102 10.09 -13.52 17.86
C ILE A 102 8.93 -12.73 17.26
N CYS A 103 7.79 -13.38 17.10
CA CYS A 103 6.56 -12.79 16.59
C CYS A 103 5.66 -12.35 17.75
N VAL A 104 5.28 -11.07 17.75
CA VAL A 104 4.40 -10.48 18.76
C VAL A 104 3.08 -10.09 18.08
N PRO A 105 2.01 -10.91 18.22
CA PRO A 105 0.71 -10.61 17.62
C PRO A 105 0.07 -9.39 18.30
N THR A 106 -0.59 -8.54 17.53
CA THR A 106 -1.34 -7.38 18.02
C THR A 106 -2.85 -7.62 18.06
N ASN A 107 -3.30 -8.70 17.44
CA ASN A 107 -4.68 -9.18 17.45
C ASN A 107 -4.74 -10.70 17.21
N ALA A 108 -5.90 -11.30 17.48
CA ALA A 108 -6.10 -12.75 17.40
C ALA A 108 -5.89 -13.34 16.00
N PHE A 109 -6.24 -12.60 14.92
CA PHE A 109 -6.04 -13.08 13.55
C PHE A 109 -4.56 -13.19 13.17
N GLU A 110 -3.71 -12.35 13.73
CA GLU A 110 -2.27 -12.45 13.49
C GLU A 110 -1.66 -13.74 14.04
N LEU A 111 -2.30 -14.39 15.02
CA LEU A 111 -1.91 -15.75 15.44
C LEU A 111 -2.13 -16.77 14.32
N VAL A 112 -3.30 -16.70 13.64
CA VAL A 112 -3.56 -17.55 12.49
C VAL A 112 -2.59 -17.27 11.36
N GLU A 113 -2.29 -15.97 11.10
CA GLU A 113 -1.30 -15.59 10.08
C GLU A 113 0.10 -16.13 10.42
N PHE A 114 0.55 -16.11 11.68
CA PHE A 114 1.84 -16.66 12.07
C PHE A 114 1.91 -18.18 11.93
N ALA A 115 0.83 -18.89 12.28
CA ALA A 115 0.73 -20.32 12.02
C ALA A 115 0.82 -20.61 10.50
N SER A 116 0.12 -19.84 9.70
CA SER A 116 0.14 -19.94 8.23
C SER A 116 1.52 -19.65 7.65
N VAL A 117 2.19 -18.60 8.12
CA VAL A 117 3.57 -18.27 7.68
C VAL A 117 4.53 -19.40 8.01
N ARG A 118 4.41 -20.05 9.18
CA ARG A 118 5.25 -21.19 9.57
C ARG A 118 5.06 -22.35 8.60
N GLU A 119 3.83 -22.75 8.32
CA GLU A 119 3.49 -23.83 7.38
C GLU A 119 4.07 -23.55 5.98
N LEU A 120 3.91 -22.30 5.48
CA LEU A 120 4.44 -21.89 4.19
C LEU A 120 5.97 -21.87 4.14
N ILE A 121 6.66 -21.52 5.23
CA ILE A 121 8.13 -21.59 5.30
C ILE A 121 8.58 -23.06 5.30
N GLU A 122 7.93 -23.92 6.06
CA GLU A 122 8.25 -25.35 6.15
C GLU A 122 8.03 -26.07 4.81
N SER A 123 6.99 -25.69 4.07
CA SER A 123 6.73 -26.20 2.72
C SER A 123 7.60 -25.57 1.62
N GLY A 124 8.43 -24.57 1.96
CA GLY A 124 9.24 -23.83 0.98
C GLY A 124 8.43 -22.93 0.04
N SER A 125 7.19 -22.61 0.40
CA SER A 125 6.26 -21.86 -0.43
C SER A 125 6.34 -20.36 -0.12
N ILE A 126 6.80 -19.59 -1.09
CA ILE A 126 7.02 -18.13 -0.98
C ILE A 126 6.23 -17.43 -2.08
N GLU A 127 5.61 -16.30 -1.75
CA GLU A 127 4.87 -15.51 -2.72
C GLU A 127 5.74 -14.99 -3.87
N ALA A 128 5.31 -15.22 -5.10
CA ALA A 128 5.89 -14.62 -6.28
C ALA A 128 5.28 -13.22 -6.54
N ARG A 129 6.07 -12.33 -7.09
CA ARG A 129 5.57 -11.07 -7.68
C ARG A 129 5.52 -11.22 -9.19
N PRO A 130 4.40 -10.92 -9.83
CA PRO A 130 4.37 -10.83 -11.29
C PRO A 130 5.35 -9.73 -11.72
N PRO A 131 6.27 -10.02 -12.66
CA PRO A 131 7.16 -8.99 -13.18
C PRO A 131 6.37 -7.96 -14.00
N ILE A 132 6.88 -6.72 -14.05
CA ILE A 132 6.26 -5.66 -14.84
C ILE A 132 6.40 -5.99 -16.33
N GLU A 133 5.29 -5.91 -17.06
CA GLU A 133 5.25 -6.10 -18.51
C GLU A 133 4.97 -4.79 -19.24
N LYS A 134 5.68 -4.58 -20.34
CA LYS A 134 5.53 -3.45 -21.27
C LYS A 134 5.39 -2.07 -20.59
N PRO A 135 6.36 -1.63 -19.78
CA PRO A 135 6.40 -0.27 -19.25
C PRO A 135 6.76 0.72 -20.36
N LEU A 136 5.75 1.25 -21.06
CA LEU A 136 5.95 2.06 -22.27
C LEU A 136 6.60 3.41 -21.99
N ASP A 137 6.45 3.96 -20.80
CA ASP A 137 7.17 5.16 -20.36
C ASP A 137 8.68 4.93 -20.29
N ILE A 138 9.10 3.73 -19.86
CA ILE A 138 10.51 3.30 -19.87
C ILE A 138 10.99 3.08 -21.31
N LEU A 139 10.17 2.47 -22.18
CA LEU A 139 10.50 2.31 -23.60
C LEU A 139 10.75 3.67 -24.25
N VAL A 140 9.84 4.62 -24.05
CA VAL A 140 9.96 5.99 -24.55
C VAL A 140 11.24 6.66 -24.04
N GLN A 141 11.58 6.50 -22.76
CA GLN A 141 12.83 7.01 -22.19
C GLN A 141 14.05 6.31 -22.82
N HIS A 142 13.99 4.99 -23.02
CA HIS A 142 15.08 4.20 -23.61
C HIS A 142 15.37 4.58 -25.05
N LEU A 143 14.34 4.80 -25.88
CA LEU A 143 14.51 5.25 -27.27
C LEU A 143 15.31 6.56 -27.37
N VAL A 144 15.00 7.52 -26.48
CA VAL A 144 15.78 8.77 -26.42
C VAL A 144 17.21 8.51 -25.92
N THR A 145 17.39 7.62 -24.94
CA THR A 145 18.72 7.22 -24.45
C THR A 145 19.56 6.59 -25.57
N ALA A 146 19.00 5.62 -26.28
CA ALA A 146 19.67 4.93 -27.39
C ALA A 146 20.03 5.89 -28.52
N SER A 147 19.21 6.90 -28.81
CA SER A 147 19.47 7.93 -29.81
C SER A 147 20.70 8.80 -29.51
N MET A 148 21.12 8.87 -28.25
CA MET A 148 22.30 9.63 -27.81
C MET A 148 23.58 8.79 -27.79
N ALA A 149 23.50 7.48 -28.00
CA ALA A 149 24.64 6.58 -27.99
C ALA A 149 25.37 6.63 -29.35
N GLY A 150 26.65 7.05 -29.37
CA GLY A 150 27.49 7.02 -30.54
C GLY A 150 26.88 7.69 -31.78
N ARG A 151 26.56 6.87 -32.81
CA ARG A 151 25.90 7.32 -34.06
C ARG A 151 24.36 7.15 -34.03
N GLY A 152 23.76 6.98 -32.87
CA GLY A 152 22.33 6.65 -32.73
C GLY A 152 22.04 5.18 -33.07
N PHE A 153 20.77 4.82 -33.28
CA PHE A 153 20.36 3.43 -33.51
C PHE A 153 19.66 3.22 -34.86
N VAL A 154 19.67 1.96 -35.30
CA VAL A 154 18.86 1.47 -36.43
C VAL A 154 17.58 0.87 -35.81
N GLU A 155 16.45 1.21 -36.38
CA GLU A 155 15.13 0.89 -35.82
C GLU A 155 14.92 -0.61 -35.62
N GLU A 156 15.14 -1.38 -36.69
CA GLU A 156 14.92 -2.83 -36.69
C GLU A 156 15.82 -3.53 -35.65
N SER A 157 17.08 -3.09 -35.54
CA SER A 157 18.05 -3.66 -34.60
C SER A 157 17.67 -3.37 -33.14
N LEU A 158 17.20 -2.15 -32.86
CA LEU A 158 16.81 -1.78 -31.52
C LEU A 158 15.46 -2.44 -31.12
N PHE A 159 14.56 -2.63 -32.08
CA PHE A 159 13.31 -3.36 -31.83
C PHE A 159 13.57 -4.81 -31.39
N GLU A 160 14.43 -5.52 -32.11
CA GLU A 160 14.83 -6.87 -31.74
C GLU A 160 15.56 -6.92 -30.39
N GLU A 161 16.44 -5.97 -30.12
CA GLU A 161 17.13 -5.86 -28.82
C GLU A 161 16.14 -5.66 -27.69
N VAL A 162 15.19 -4.74 -27.82
CA VAL A 162 14.17 -4.47 -26.80
C VAL A 162 13.30 -5.70 -26.55
N ARG A 163 12.83 -6.38 -27.61
CA ARG A 163 12.01 -7.61 -27.51
C ARG A 163 12.75 -8.79 -26.90
N SER A 164 14.07 -8.82 -26.97
CA SER A 164 14.87 -9.86 -26.32
C SER A 164 14.78 -9.80 -24.79
N SER A 165 14.39 -8.65 -24.23
CA SER A 165 14.18 -8.50 -22.80
C SER A 165 12.84 -9.12 -22.35
N TRP A 166 12.83 -9.67 -21.14
CA TRP A 166 11.62 -10.31 -20.61
C TRP A 166 10.43 -9.33 -20.57
N ALA A 167 10.64 -8.10 -20.14
CA ALA A 167 9.59 -7.09 -19.98
C ALA A 167 8.91 -6.71 -21.30
N PHE A 168 9.62 -6.80 -22.42
CA PHE A 168 9.11 -6.39 -23.73
C PHE A 168 8.96 -7.54 -24.73
N ARG A 169 9.04 -8.82 -24.29
CA ARG A 169 8.90 -9.99 -25.18
C ARG A 169 7.57 -10.04 -25.93
N SER A 170 6.51 -9.43 -25.36
CA SER A 170 5.18 -9.34 -25.95
C SER A 170 4.88 -7.98 -26.58
N LEU A 171 5.90 -7.13 -26.80
CA LEU A 171 5.76 -5.84 -27.46
C LEU A 171 5.33 -6.05 -28.92
N THR A 172 4.22 -5.41 -29.31
CA THR A 172 3.71 -5.49 -30.68
C THR A 172 4.36 -4.44 -31.58
N GLU A 173 4.23 -4.63 -32.92
CA GLU A 173 4.71 -3.66 -33.90
C GLU A 173 3.93 -2.35 -33.81
N GLU A 174 2.65 -2.40 -33.48
CA GLU A 174 1.80 -1.22 -33.30
C GLU A 174 2.26 -0.41 -32.08
N GLU A 175 2.54 -1.06 -30.95
CA GLU A 175 3.04 -0.42 -29.73
C GLU A 175 4.43 0.20 -29.97
N TRP A 176 5.29 -0.50 -30.71
CA TRP A 176 6.60 0.02 -31.11
C TRP A 176 6.47 1.25 -32.03
N THR A 177 5.64 1.15 -33.07
CA THR A 177 5.39 2.24 -34.01
C THR A 177 4.86 3.48 -33.28
N TRP A 178 3.92 3.27 -32.34
CA TRP A 178 3.41 4.34 -31.49
C TRP A 178 4.55 4.98 -30.66
N ALA A 179 5.40 4.18 -30.03
CA ALA A 179 6.50 4.69 -29.21
C ALA A 179 7.52 5.50 -30.04
N MET A 180 7.84 5.02 -31.25
CA MET A 180 8.70 5.75 -32.20
C MET A 180 8.08 7.08 -32.62
N GLN A 181 6.83 7.11 -33.02
CA GLN A 181 6.10 8.34 -33.37
C GLN A 181 6.02 9.30 -32.20
N PHE A 182 5.82 8.78 -30.98
CA PHE A 182 5.76 9.59 -29.77
C PHE A 182 7.09 10.29 -29.47
N VAL A 183 8.24 9.63 -29.66
CA VAL A 183 9.53 10.28 -29.44
C VAL A 183 10.00 11.13 -30.62
N GLU A 184 9.50 10.89 -31.83
CA GLU A 184 9.83 11.63 -33.03
C GLU A 184 9.00 12.91 -33.20
N GLN A 185 7.72 12.90 -32.79
CA GLN A 185 6.76 13.99 -33.05
C GLN A 185 5.98 14.42 -31.80
N GLY A 186 6.10 13.74 -30.66
CA GLY A 186 5.33 14.02 -29.45
C GLY A 186 3.94 13.37 -29.42
N GLY A 187 3.62 12.44 -30.35
CA GLY A 187 2.28 11.87 -30.50
C GLY A 187 1.30 12.86 -31.15
N ALA A 188 0.03 12.47 -31.29
CA ALA A 188 -0.98 13.26 -32.01
C ALA A 188 -1.24 14.63 -31.35
N ALA A 189 -1.31 14.70 -30.04
CA ALA A 189 -1.66 15.91 -29.29
C ALA A 189 -0.52 16.94 -29.20
N LEU A 190 0.74 16.55 -29.38
CA LEU A 190 1.90 17.43 -29.13
C LEU A 190 2.72 17.77 -30.40
N THR A 191 2.25 17.40 -31.58
CA THR A 191 2.95 17.63 -32.86
C THR A 191 3.27 19.09 -33.16
N ALA A 192 2.46 20.03 -32.65
CA ALA A 192 2.68 21.47 -32.79
C ALA A 192 3.85 22.00 -31.91
N TYR A 193 4.39 21.18 -30.99
CA TYR A 193 5.41 21.61 -30.03
C TYR A 193 6.77 20.94 -30.33
N PRO A 194 7.72 21.65 -30.97
CA PRO A 194 9.00 21.10 -31.41
C PRO A 194 9.85 20.50 -30.29
N GLU A 195 9.65 20.90 -29.04
CA GLU A 195 10.37 20.38 -27.89
C GLU A 195 10.07 18.90 -27.57
N PHE A 196 8.97 18.36 -28.12
CA PHE A 196 8.62 16.93 -27.97
C PHE A 196 9.11 16.09 -29.16
N ALA A 197 9.64 16.70 -30.23
CA ALA A 197 10.39 16.01 -31.28
C ALA A 197 11.82 15.71 -30.80
N ARG A 198 11.98 14.59 -30.08
CA ARG A 198 13.20 14.27 -29.33
C ARG A 198 14.25 13.53 -30.13
N ILE A 199 13.83 12.74 -31.12
CA ILE A 199 14.72 12.00 -32.02
C ILE A 199 14.42 12.40 -33.48
N ARG A 200 15.42 12.17 -34.36
CA ARG A 200 15.26 12.37 -35.81
C ARG A 200 16.03 11.31 -36.60
N LYS A 201 15.42 10.87 -37.68
CA LYS A 201 16.09 9.95 -38.63
C LYS A 201 17.04 10.73 -39.57
N ARG A 202 18.29 10.26 -39.64
CA ARG A 202 19.32 10.78 -40.56
C ARG A 202 20.15 9.59 -41.03
N ASP A 203 20.37 9.48 -42.33
CA ASP A 203 21.18 8.41 -42.93
C ASP A 203 20.81 6.99 -42.47
N GLY A 204 19.49 6.72 -42.35
CA GLY A 204 18.97 5.43 -41.92
C GLY A 204 19.05 5.17 -40.40
N ARG A 205 19.55 6.11 -39.60
CA ARG A 205 19.68 5.98 -38.15
C ARG A 205 18.88 7.06 -37.40
N TYR A 206 18.40 6.72 -36.22
CA TYR A 206 17.78 7.68 -35.32
C TYR A 206 18.78 8.24 -34.33
N GLY A 207 18.95 9.56 -34.36
CA GLY A 207 19.78 10.32 -33.42
C GLY A 207 18.95 11.33 -32.63
N VAL A 208 19.50 11.82 -31.51
CA VAL A 208 18.85 12.88 -30.72
C VAL A 208 18.68 14.15 -31.58
N SER A 209 17.50 14.79 -31.46
CA SER A 209 17.15 15.90 -32.35
C SER A 209 18.01 17.15 -32.15
N THR A 210 18.32 17.52 -30.89
CA THR A 210 19.15 18.69 -30.55
C THR A 210 19.99 18.44 -29.30
N PRO A 211 21.09 19.22 -29.10
CA PRO A 211 21.90 19.14 -27.87
C PRO A 211 21.11 19.50 -26.61
N GLU A 212 20.11 20.39 -26.72
CA GLU A 212 19.24 20.79 -25.60
C GLU A 212 18.38 19.63 -25.15
N VAL A 213 17.82 18.85 -26.07
CA VAL A 213 17.08 17.60 -25.76
C VAL A 213 17.99 16.61 -25.06
N ALA A 214 19.21 16.40 -25.58
CA ALA A 214 20.19 15.51 -24.95
C ALA A 214 20.54 15.94 -23.52
N LYS A 215 20.79 17.24 -23.30
CA LYS A 215 21.06 17.80 -21.98
C LYS A 215 19.87 17.61 -21.03
N ARG A 216 18.67 17.91 -21.51
CA ARG A 216 17.42 17.77 -20.77
C ARG A 216 17.17 16.31 -20.37
N HIS A 217 17.36 15.39 -21.29
CA HIS A 217 17.21 13.96 -21.03
C HIS A 217 18.19 13.45 -19.96
N ARG A 218 19.49 13.76 -20.07
CA ARG A 218 20.51 13.37 -19.06
C ARG A 218 20.19 13.85 -17.66
N MET A 219 19.53 15.01 -17.51
CA MET A 219 19.17 15.54 -16.20
C MET A 219 17.88 14.94 -15.62
N ASN A 220 17.08 14.27 -16.43
CA ASN A 220 15.79 13.72 -16.01
C ASN A 220 15.68 12.20 -16.19
N ILE A 221 16.74 11.54 -16.69
CA ILE A 221 16.76 10.10 -16.85
C ILE A 221 16.63 9.40 -15.49
N GLY A 222 15.82 8.38 -15.45
CA GLY A 222 15.62 7.53 -14.27
C GLY A 222 14.16 7.12 -14.10
N THR A 223 13.96 6.03 -13.38
CA THR A 223 12.64 5.42 -13.14
C THR A 223 12.14 5.59 -11.71
N ILE A 224 13.02 6.04 -10.80
CA ILE A 224 12.65 6.29 -9.40
C ILE A 224 12.16 7.73 -9.28
N THR A 225 10.85 7.88 -9.11
CA THR A 225 10.22 9.18 -8.88
C THR A 225 10.12 9.45 -7.38
N ALA A 226 10.50 10.66 -6.95
CA ALA A 226 10.36 11.02 -5.54
C ALA A 226 8.89 11.36 -5.23
N ASP A 227 8.39 10.88 -4.09
CA ASP A 227 7.10 11.27 -3.56
C ASP A 227 7.14 12.70 -3.00
N ASP A 228 6.01 13.41 -3.05
CA ASP A 228 5.87 14.73 -2.46
C ASP A 228 5.71 14.60 -0.95
N ALA A 229 6.83 14.72 -0.27
CA ALA A 229 6.88 14.73 1.17
C ALA A 229 7.18 16.15 1.66
N VAL A 230 6.44 16.59 2.68
CA VAL A 230 6.69 17.86 3.36
C VAL A 230 7.89 17.69 4.29
N LEU A 231 8.90 18.57 4.14
CA LEU A 231 10.06 18.58 5.01
C LEU A 231 9.69 19.13 6.40
N VAL A 232 9.93 18.38 7.45
CA VAL A 232 9.81 18.86 8.84
C VAL A 232 11.09 19.53 9.26
N CYS A 233 11.05 20.81 9.59
CA CYS A 233 12.22 21.61 9.94
C CYS A 233 12.01 22.43 11.21
N TYR A 234 13.07 22.64 11.99
CA TYR A 234 13.08 23.69 12.99
C TYR A 234 13.12 25.09 12.34
N ALA A 235 12.78 26.13 13.12
CA ALA A 235 12.82 27.53 12.67
C ALA A 235 14.21 27.96 12.14
N ASN A 236 15.30 27.36 12.63
CA ASN A 236 16.67 27.59 12.16
C ASN A 236 17.01 26.84 10.84
N GLY A 237 16.01 26.20 10.18
CA GLY A 237 16.18 25.48 8.91
C GLY A 237 16.71 24.06 9.03
N ARG A 238 17.06 23.58 10.23
CA ARG A 238 17.51 22.18 10.41
C ARG A 238 16.39 21.21 10.10
N VAL A 239 16.60 20.35 9.10
CA VAL A 239 15.65 19.31 8.68
C VAL A 239 15.68 18.16 9.68
N LEU A 240 14.50 17.65 10.02
CA LEU A 240 14.29 16.50 10.89
C LEU A 240 13.89 15.25 10.12
N GLY A 241 13.33 15.42 8.92
CA GLY A 241 12.85 14.36 8.06
C GLY A 241 11.66 14.80 7.22
N THR A 242 10.85 13.85 6.78
CA THR A 242 9.70 14.09 5.91
C THR A 242 8.41 13.55 6.53
N ILE A 243 7.30 14.22 6.23
CA ILE A 243 5.95 13.83 6.66
C ILE A 243 4.99 14.01 5.50
N GLU A 244 3.91 13.24 5.47
CA GLU A 244 2.91 13.37 4.42
C GLU A 244 2.14 14.69 4.52
N GLU A 245 1.91 15.31 3.36
CA GLU A 245 1.16 16.55 3.24
C GLU A 245 -0.26 16.40 3.83
N SER A 246 -0.89 15.25 3.62
CA SER A 246 -2.23 14.93 4.13
C SER A 246 -2.36 15.00 5.65
N PHE A 247 -1.27 14.75 6.38
CA PHE A 247 -1.25 14.90 7.83
C PHE A 247 -1.04 16.37 8.24
N ILE A 248 -0.04 17.01 7.65
CA ILE A 248 0.35 18.40 8.02
C ILE A 248 -0.75 19.40 7.64
N SER A 249 -1.47 19.19 6.54
CA SER A 249 -2.56 20.09 6.10
C SER A 249 -3.73 20.17 7.09
N ARG A 250 -3.86 19.19 8.00
CA ARG A 250 -4.90 19.15 9.04
C ARG A 250 -4.48 19.81 10.34
N LEU A 251 -3.18 20.12 10.50
CA LEU A 251 -2.66 20.73 11.71
C LEU A 251 -2.84 22.26 11.68
N ARG A 252 -3.19 22.81 12.83
CA ARG A 252 -3.22 24.25 13.08
C ARG A 252 -1.95 24.67 13.83
N PRO A 253 -1.47 25.91 13.67
CA PRO A 253 -0.40 26.44 14.50
C PRO A 253 -0.67 26.21 15.99
N GLY A 254 0.31 25.62 16.70
CA GLY A 254 0.18 25.21 18.11
C GLY A 254 -0.19 23.74 18.32
N ASP A 255 -0.66 23.03 17.28
CA ASP A 255 -0.92 21.60 17.38
C ASP A 255 0.36 20.80 17.61
N ARG A 256 0.25 19.74 18.40
CA ARG A 256 1.39 18.93 18.82
C ARG A 256 1.32 17.55 18.21
N PHE A 257 2.47 17.09 17.70
CA PHE A 257 2.59 15.75 17.14
C PHE A 257 3.92 15.08 17.50
N VAL A 258 3.93 13.75 17.46
CA VAL A 258 5.13 12.96 17.74
C VAL A 258 5.87 12.73 16.44
N PHE A 259 7.16 13.05 16.41
CA PHE A 259 8.02 12.81 15.26
C PHE A 259 9.45 12.51 15.71
N SER A 260 10.03 11.43 15.20
CA SER A 260 11.39 10.98 15.59
C SER A 260 11.56 10.82 17.11
N GLY A 261 10.54 10.23 17.78
CA GLY A 261 10.51 9.99 19.22
C GLY A 261 10.34 11.25 20.10
N ARG A 262 10.04 12.41 19.49
CA ARG A 262 9.90 13.70 20.20
C ARG A 262 8.53 14.31 19.96
N VAL A 263 8.01 15.04 20.93
CA VAL A 263 6.81 15.86 20.71
C VAL A 263 7.23 17.19 20.15
N LEU A 264 6.72 17.50 18.97
CA LEU A 264 6.91 18.77 18.26
C LEU A 264 5.61 19.56 18.25
N GLU A 265 5.71 20.88 18.24
CA GLU A 265 4.61 21.79 18.07
C GLU A 265 4.69 22.41 16.68
N PHE A 266 3.61 22.30 15.90
CA PHE A 266 3.52 22.85 14.55
C PHE A 266 3.41 24.38 14.60
N ASP A 267 4.24 25.06 13.83
CA ASP A 267 4.23 26.53 13.72
C ASP A 267 3.54 26.99 12.43
N ARG A 268 4.05 26.56 11.28
CA ARG A 268 3.51 26.93 9.96
C ARG A 268 4.00 26.02 8.85
N LEU A 269 3.25 26.00 7.75
CA LEU A 269 3.65 25.37 6.48
C LEU A 269 4.04 26.46 5.46
N ARG A 270 5.24 26.35 4.88
CA ARG A 270 5.71 27.26 3.83
C ARG A 270 6.63 26.53 2.86
N ASN A 271 6.37 26.61 1.56
CA ASN A 271 7.20 26.00 0.50
C ASN A 271 7.50 24.51 0.74
N MET A 272 6.48 23.70 1.03
CA MET A 272 6.59 22.26 1.37
C MET A 272 7.54 22.01 2.57
N ARG A 273 7.64 22.96 3.49
CA ARG A 273 8.36 22.83 4.74
C ARG A 273 7.42 23.14 5.91
N ALA A 274 7.25 22.15 6.79
CA ALA A 274 6.54 22.29 8.04
C ALA A 274 7.55 22.77 9.11
N PHE A 275 7.44 24.01 9.53
CA PHE A 275 8.23 24.56 10.60
C PHE A 275 7.66 24.13 11.93
N VAL A 276 8.54 23.66 12.82
CA VAL A 276 8.17 23.13 14.13
C VAL A 276 9.06 23.64 15.25
N ARG A 277 8.54 23.56 16.47
CA ARG A 277 9.28 23.84 17.72
C ARG A 277 9.29 22.59 18.61
N ARG A 278 10.25 22.50 19.51
CA ARG A 278 10.24 21.47 20.55
C ARG A 278 9.10 21.77 21.53
N SER A 279 8.28 20.79 21.82
CA SER A 279 7.27 20.90 22.88
C SER A 279 7.78 20.30 24.18
N ARG A 280 7.43 20.94 25.32
CA ARG A 280 7.63 20.37 26.66
C ARG A 280 6.54 19.36 27.04
N SER A 281 5.47 19.28 26.27
CA SER A 281 4.38 18.30 26.47
C SER A 281 4.89 16.88 26.22
N ARG A 282 4.33 15.94 26.98
CA ARG A 282 4.53 14.50 26.77
C ARG A 282 3.44 13.90 25.86
N ARG A 283 2.44 14.68 25.42
CA ARG A 283 1.31 14.24 24.60
C ARG A 283 1.32 15.00 23.27
N GLY A 284 1.14 14.28 22.18
CA GLY A 284 1.02 14.81 20.82
C GLY A 284 0.33 13.79 19.91
N ALA A 285 -0.34 14.24 18.85
CA ALA A 285 -0.89 13.36 17.83
C ALA A 285 0.24 12.56 17.16
N ILE A 286 0.02 11.30 16.88
CA ILE A 286 0.97 10.49 16.11
C ILE A 286 0.61 10.64 14.64
N PRO A 287 1.55 11.09 13.77
CA PRO A 287 1.31 11.21 12.35
C PRO A 287 0.81 9.88 11.78
N ARG A 288 -0.18 9.95 10.93
CA ARG A 288 -0.57 8.82 10.09
C ARG A 288 0.09 9.01 8.74
N TRP A 289 0.88 8.05 8.33
CA TRP A 289 1.41 7.96 6.98
C TRP A 289 0.47 7.07 6.17
N ASN A 290 -0.01 7.57 5.04
CA ASN A 290 -0.78 6.76 4.09
C ASN A 290 0.13 5.79 3.32
N GLY A 291 1.43 5.81 3.59
CA GLY A 291 2.39 4.85 3.05
C GLY A 291 1.94 3.44 3.34
N GLY A 292 1.75 2.69 2.28
CA GLY A 292 1.29 1.34 2.13
C GLY A 292 1.02 0.56 3.42
N LYS A 293 -0.23 0.51 3.81
CA LYS A 293 -0.69 -0.66 4.57
C LYS A 293 -0.47 -1.82 3.62
N MET A 294 0.65 -2.55 3.81
CA MET A 294 0.92 -3.70 2.97
C MET A 294 -0.21 -4.69 3.15
N PRO A 295 -0.93 -5.02 2.09
CA PRO A 295 -2.03 -5.95 2.17
C PRO A 295 -1.49 -7.34 2.49
N LEU A 296 -2.32 -8.15 3.12
CA LEU A 296 -2.08 -9.58 3.25
C LEU A 296 -1.82 -10.16 1.85
N SER A 297 -0.71 -10.87 1.64
CA SER A 297 -0.43 -11.48 0.33
C SER A 297 -1.50 -12.53 -0.01
N THR A 298 -1.81 -12.69 -1.31
CA THR A 298 -2.80 -13.69 -1.77
C THR A 298 -2.42 -15.09 -1.29
N HIS A 299 -1.14 -15.38 -1.33
CA HIS A 299 -0.58 -16.66 -0.91
C HIS A 299 -0.82 -16.92 0.59
N LEU A 300 -0.47 -15.93 1.45
CA LEU A 300 -0.73 -16.03 2.88
C LEU A 300 -2.22 -16.04 3.20
N ALA A 301 -3.04 -15.26 2.47
CA ALA A 301 -4.50 -15.28 2.63
C ALA A 301 -5.11 -16.64 2.29
N GLY A 302 -4.57 -17.34 1.29
CA GLY A 302 -4.94 -18.71 0.95
C GLY A 302 -4.69 -19.68 2.11
N GLU A 303 -3.49 -19.65 2.66
CA GLU A 303 -3.13 -20.50 3.79
C GLU A 303 -3.93 -20.17 5.07
N VAL A 304 -4.22 -18.89 5.33
CA VAL A 304 -5.10 -18.51 6.44
C VAL A 304 -6.49 -19.14 6.30
N ARG A 305 -7.06 -19.15 5.08
CA ARG A 305 -8.33 -19.86 4.83
C ARG A 305 -8.22 -21.36 5.05
N ASP A 306 -7.11 -21.95 4.62
CA ASP A 306 -6.85 -23.38 4.82
C ASP A 306 -6.75 -23.73 6.30
N GLN A 307 -6.03 -22.95 7.10
CA GLN A 307 -5.94 -23.11 8.55
C GLN A 307 -7.32 -22.98 9.23
N LEU A 308 -8.18 -22.06 8.78
CA LEU A 308 -9.54 -21.90 9.30
C LEU A 308 -10.47 -23.04 8.88
N SER A 309 -10.22 -23.70 7.73
CA SER A 309 -10.97 -24.88 7.26
C SER A 309 -10.65 -26.13 8.07
N ARG A 310 -9.42 -26.24 8.55
CA ARG A 310 -8.99 -27.32 9.44
C ARG A 310 -9.66 -27.16 10.81
N ASP A 311 -9.62 -28.21 11.63
CA ASP A 311 -10.11 -28.10 13.02
C ASP A 311 -9.02 -27.48 13.91
N PRO A 312 -9.12 -26.17 14.29
CA PRO A 312 -8.10 -25.54 15.11
C PRO A 312 -7.93 -26.16 16.50
N GLU A 313 -8.98 -26.82 17.02
CA GLU A 313 -8.92 -27.48 18.32
C GLU A 313 -8.03 -28.74 18.31
N ARG A 314 -7.85 -29.32 17.14
CA ARG A 314 -6.96 -30.47 16.92
C ARG A 314 -5.54 -30.08 16.49
N SER A 315 -5.30 -28.80 16.31
CA SER A 315 -3.98 -28.33 15.89
C SER A 315 -2.98 -28.41 17.02
N THR A 316 -1.75 -28.80 16.68
CA THR A 316 -0.60 -28.76 17.59
C THR A 316 0.12 -27.43 17.59
N ALA A 317 -0.21 -26.53 16.64
CA ALA A 317 0.39 -25.20 16.54
C ALA A 317 -0.04 -24.33 17.74
N PRO A 318 0.92 -23.80 18.53
CA PRO A 318 0.59 -23.03 19.75
C PRO A 318 -0.22 -21.76 19.44
N GLU A 319 -0.03 -21.16 18.27
CA GLU A 319 -0.81 -20.01 17.81
C GLU A 319 -2.29 -20.35 17.64
N LEU A 320 -2.59 -21.51 17.03
CA LEU A 320 -3.97 -21.95 16.80
C LEU A 320 -4.63 -22.38 18.11
N GLN A 321 -3.89 -23.00 19.02
CA GLN A 321 -4.37 -23.30 20.36
C GLN A 321 -4.71 -22.03 21.14
N ALA A 322 -3.90 -20.97 21.02
CA ALA A 322 -4.16 -19.70 21.70
C ALA A 322 -5.40 -18.97 21.16
N VAL A 323 -5.72 -19.09 19.88
CA VAL A 323 -6.91 -18.47 19.26
C VAL A 323 -8.14 -19.37 19.28
N ALA A 324 -8.00 -20.66 19.61
CA ALA A 324 -9.09 -21.65 19.61
C ALA A 324 -10.37 -21.18 20.34
N PRO A 325 -10.31 -20.54 21.54
CA PRO A 325 -11.53 -20.07 22.21
C PRO A 325 -12.32 -19.05 21.38
N ILE A 326 -11.64 -18.18 20.61
CA ILE A 326 -12.26 -17.18 19.74
C ILE A 326 -12.90 -17.86 18.53
N LEU A 327 -12.20 -18.84 17.94
CA LEU A 327 -12.72 -19.61 16.81
C LEU A 327 -13.89 -20.50 17.20
N ALA A 328 -13.89 -21.07 18.42
CA ALA A 328 -15.01 -21.80 18.98
C ALA A 328 -16.23 -20.88 19.18
N ALA A 329 -16.02 -19.66 19.69
CA ALA A 329 -17.08 -18.66 19.81
C ALA A 329 -17.66 -18.29 18.42
N GLN A 330 -16.81 -18.13 17.41
CA GLN A 330 -17.25 -17.89 16.03
C GLN A 330 -18.13 -19.03 15.50
N ARG A 331 -17.74 -20.28 15.72
CA ARG A 331 -18.52 -21.46 15.30
C ARG A 331 -19.87 -21.56 16.04
N ARG A 332 -19.92 -21.13 17.29
CA ARG A 332 -21.17 -21.13 18.06
C ARG A 332 -22.15 -20.06 17.55
N ASP A 333 -21.63 -18.87 17.24
CA ASP A 333 -22.44 -17.70 16.86
C ASP A 333 -22.73 -17.67 15.35
N SER A 334 -21.90 -18.36 14.53
CA SER A 334 -21.97 -18.40 13.08
C SER A 334 -21.22 -19.64 12.54
N ILE A 335 -20.38 -19.44 11.52
CA ILE A 335 -19.46 -20.45 10.99
C ILE A 335 -18.06 -19.87 10.80
N LEU A 336 -17.07 -20.72 10.56
CA LEU A 336 -15.75 -20.29 10.06
C LEU A 336 -15.75 -20.29 8.52
N PRO A 337 -15.28 -19.20 7.87
CA PRO A 337 -14.96 -19.23 6.46
C PRO A 337 -13.78 -20.17 6.19
N GLY A 338 -13.65 -20.61 4.95
CA GLY A 338 -12.58 -21.52 4.58
C GLY A 338 -12.22 -21.45 3.09
N THR A 339 -11.44 -22.44 2.64
CA THR A 339 -11.11 -22.58 1.21
C THR A 339 -12.30 -23.02 0.37
N ASP A 340 -13.20 -23.77 0.97
CA ASP A 340 -14.37 -24.40 0.36
C ASP A 340 -15.63 -23.53 0.39
N ARG A 341 -15.64 -22.43 1.17
CA ARG A 341 -16.83 -21.58 1.37
C ARG A 341 -16.49 -20.14 1.66
N THR A 342 -17.37 -19.23 1.26
CA THR A 342 -17.31 -17.81 1.61
C THR A 342 -18.43 -17.49 2.59
N LEU A 343 -18.12 -16.78 3.66
CA LEU A 343 -19.07 -16.38 4.69
C LEU A 343 -19.58 -14.94 4.44
N LEU A 344 -20.90 -14.79 4.57
CA LEU A 344 -21.60 -13.52 4.58
C LEU A 344 -22.53 -13.47 5.78
N GLU A 345 -22.25 -12.59 6.74
CA GLU A 345 -23.03 -12.43 7.97
C GLU A 345 -23.89 -11.19 7.93
N PHE A 346 -25.08 -11.27 8.51
CA PHE A 346 -26.00 -10.14 8.69
C PHE A 346 -26.31 -9.96 10.17
N THR A 347 -26.29 -8.72 10.65
CA THR A 347 -26.70 -8.38 12.01
C THR A 347 -27.25 -6.96 12.08
N THR A 348 -28.10 -6.70 13.08
CA THR A 348 -28.62 -5.37 13.36
C THR A 348 -28.09 -4.89 14.70
N VAL A 349 -27.47 -3.71 14.72
CA VAL A 349 -26.94 -3.11 15.94
C VAL A 349 -27.45 -1.67 16.04
N ARG A 350 -28.18 -1.33 17.10
CA ARG A 350 -28.72 0.02 17.34
C ARG A 350 -29.43 0.58 16.09
N ASP A 351 -30.43 -0.16 15.59
CA ASP A 351 -31.24 0.20 14.42
C ASP A 351 -30.49 0.41 13.10
N ARG A 352 -29.22 -0.02 13.04
CA ARG A 352 -28.45 -0.07 11.79
C ARG A 352 -28.23 -1.50 11.37
N HIS A 353 -28.42 -1.72 10.07
CA HIS A 353 -28.22 -3.01 9.45
C HIS A 353 -26.81 -3.13 8.92
N HIS A 354 -26.19 -4.29 9.15
CA HIS A 354 -24.82 -4.60 8.77
C HIS A 354 -24.76 -5.91 7.98
N ALA A 355 -23.97 -5.92 6.90
CA ALA A 355 -23.56 -7.13 6.23
C ALA A 355 -22.02 -7.21 6.28
N PHE A 356 -21.47 -8.40 6.56
CA PHE A 356 -20.03 -8.66 6.64
C PHE A 356 -19.67 -9.79 5.69
N LEU A 357 -18.95 -9.46 4.64
CA LEU A 357 -18.45 -10.42 3.65
C LEU A 357 -16.97 -10.70 3.92
N PHE A 358 -16.56 -11.97 3.86
CA PHE A 358 -15.19 -12.40 4.15
C PHE A 358 -14.48 -13.02 2.94
N PRO A 359 -14.03 -12.22 1.95
CA PRO A 359 -13.36 -12.69 0.76
C PRO A 359 -11.89 -13.09 1.02
N PHE A 360 -11.25 -12.59 2.07
CA PHE A 360 -9.81 -12.73 2.33
C PHE A 360 -8.95 -12.27 1.16
N GLY A 361 -9.37 -11.22 0.46
CA GLY A 361 -8.66 -10.66 -0.69
C GLY A 361 -7.42 -9.82 -0.33
N GLY A 362 -7.25 -9.51 0.96
CA GLY A 362 -6.36 -8.44 1.40
C GLY A 362 -7.04 -7.07 1.30
N ARG A 363 -6.52 -6.09 2.03
CA ARG A 363 -7.22 -4.81 2.23
C ARG A 363 -7.59 -4.09 0.94
N LEU A 364 -6.66 -3.97 -0.02
CA LEU A 364 -6.91 -3.22 -1.26
C LEU A 364 -7.95 -3.92 -2.15
N ALA A 365 -7.84 -5.24 -2.31
CA ALA A 365 -8.85 -5.99 -3.06
C ALA A 365 -10.22 -5.93 -2.37
N ASN A 366 -10.26 -6.00 -1.03
CA ASN A 366 -11.50 -5.85 -0.27
C ASN A 366 -12.08 -4.42 -0.39
N GLU A 367 -11.24 -3.37 -0.53
CA GLU A 367 -11.69 -2.00 -0.84
C GLU A 367 -12.38 -1.95 -2.20
N GLY A 368 -11.80 -2.59 -3.23
CA GLY A 368 -12.40 -2.70 -4.55
C GLY A 368 -13.72 -3.48 -4.55
N ILE A 369 -13.75 -4.66 -3.93
CA ILE A 369 -14.98 -5.46 -3.76
C ILE A 369 -16.07 -4.64 -3.05
N GLY A 370 -15.69 -3.96 -1.97
CA GLY A 370 -16.62 -3.12 -1.20
C GLY A 370 -17.20 -1.98 -2.03
N ALA A 371 -16.38 -1.33 -2.84
CA ALA A 371 -16.80 -0.23 -3.70
C ALA A 371 -17.76 -0.72 -4.81
N VAL A 372 -17.44 -1.83 -5.48
CA VAL A 372 -18.29 -2.44 -6.52
C VAL A 372 -19.63 -2.88 -5.96
N VAL A 373 -19.65 -3.60 -4.84
CA VAL A 373 -20.89 -4.05 -4.20
C VAL A 373 -21.74 -2.85 -3.75
N ALA A 374 -21.13 -1.82 -3.16
CA ALA A 374 -21.86 -0.62 -2.76
C ALA A 374 -22.48 0.13 -3.97
N LEU A 375 -21.75 0.21 -5.09
CA LEU A 375 -22.26 0.78 -6.34
C LEU A 375 -23.44 -0.02 -6.88
N ARG A 376 -23.29 -1.34 -7.00
CA ARG A 376 -24.35 -2.23 -7.49
C ARG A 376 -25.60 -2.22 -6.60
N LEU A 377 -25.40 -2.16 -5.27
CA LEU A 377 -26.50 -1.97 -4.32
C LEU A 377 -27.24 -0.64 -4.53
N SER A 378 -26.50 0.45 -4.78
CA SER A 378 -27.10 1.78 -5.01
C SER A 378 -27.84 1.88 -6.34
N ARG A 379 -27.42 1.14 -7.37
CA ARG A 379 -28.10 1.04 -8.67
C ARG A 379 -29.42 0.26 -8.57
N ARG A 380 -29.46 -0.77 -7.70
CA ARG A 380 -30.72 -1.53 -7.47
C ARG A 380 -31.76 -0.71 -6.73
N ARG A 381 -31.34 0.01 -5.68
CA ARG A 381 -32.18 0.94 -4.89
C ARG A 381 -31.33 2.10 -4.41
N PRO A 382 -31.76 3.37 -4.61
CA PRO A 382 -31.06 4.51 -4.08
C PRO A 382 -30.97 4.43 -2.54
N ARG A 383 -29.76 4.13 -2.04
CA ARG A 383 -29.47 4.06 -0.60
C ARG A 383 -28.01 4.42 -0.33
N SER A 384 -27.75 4.93 0.87
CA SER A 384 -26.39 5.18 1.32
C SER A 384 -25.81 3.95 2.00
N VAL A 385 -24.70 3.43 1.49
CA VAL A 385 -23.97 2.29 2.07
C VAL A 385 -22.60 2.75 2.51
N VAL A 386 -22.29 2.55 3.79
CA VAL A 386 -20.95 2.82 4.34
C VAL A 386 -20.14 1.54 4.32
N CYS A 387 -18.97 1.57 3.65
CA CYS A 387 -18.05 0.44 3.59
C CYS A 387 -16.87 0.64 4.54
N VAL A 388 -16.49 -0.42 5.25
CA VAL A 388 -15.26 -0.51 6.04
C VAL A 388 -14.59 -1.83 5.76
N VAL A 389 -13.26 -1.84 5.56
CA VAL A 389 -12.52 -3.02 5.14
C VAL A 389 -11.30 -3.28 6.01
N ASN A 390 -10.94 -4.54 6.11
CA ASN A 390 -9.63 -4.99 6.58
C ASN A 390 -9.03 -6.03 5.62
N ASP A 391 -7.96 -6.71 6.01
CA ASP A 391 -7.33 -7.73 5.15
C ASP A 391 -8.24 -8.95 4.89
N TYR A 392 -9.22 -9.21 5.76
CA TYR A 392 -10.04 -10.43 5.74
C TYR A 392 -11.41 -10.22 5.13
N GLY A 393 -11.99 -9.02 5.30
CA GLY A 393 -13.37 -8.80 4.93
C GLY A 393 -13.77 -7.35 4.67
N VAL A 394 -15.04 -7.24 4.27
CA VAL A 394 -15.76 -6.00 3.99
C VAL A 394 -16.99 -5.93 4.87
N LYS A 395 -17.20 -4.81 5.53
CA LYS A 395 -18.43 -4.47 6.23
C LYS A 395 -19.21 -3.46 5.40
N PHE A 396 -20.48 -3.75 5.17
CA PHE A 396 -21.46 -2.81 4.65
C PHE A 396 -22.39 -2.40 5.79
N ALA A 397 -22.74 -1.11 5.85
CA ALA A 397 -23.70 -0.61 6.85
C ALA A 397 -24.68 0.36 6.18
N GLY A 398 -25.96 0.21 6.49
CA GLY A 398 -27.06 1.02 5.99
C GLY A 398 -28.16 1.23 7.03
N GLU A 399 -29.10 2.11 6.68
CA GLU A 399 -30.32 2.34 7.47
C GLU A 399 -31.42 1.32 7.13
N GLU A 400 -31.37 0.78 5.90
CA GLU A 400 -32.28 -0.25 5.43
C GLU A 400 -31.67 -1.64 5.54
N PRO A 401 -32.49 -2.70 5.75
CA PRO A 401 -32.02 -4.08 5.74
C PRO A 401 -31.38 -4.45 4.41
N PHE A 402 -30.34 -5.29 4.47
CA PHE A 402 -29.77 -5.94 3.29
C PHE A 402 -30.59 -7.19 2.97
N GLU A 403 -30.77 -7.45 1.68
CA GLU A 403 -31.39 -8.69 1.20
C GLU A 403 -30.56 -9.89 1.69
N GLN A 404 -31.25 -10.91 2.24
CA GLN A 404 -30.60 -12.11 2.80
C GLN A 404 -30.82 -13.34 1.90
N ASP A 405 -30.83 -13.13 0.58
CA ASP A 405 -30.93 -14.19 -0.39
C ASP A 405 -29.62 -14.34 -1.19
N GLU A 406 -29.26 -15.59 -1.48
CA GLU A 406 -28.01 -15.93 -2.15
C GLU A 406 -27.97 -15.42 -3.59
N ALA A 407 -29.09 -15.44 -4.32
CA ALA A 407 -29.12 -15.02 -5.71
C ALA A 407 -28.74 -13.54 -5.86
N THR A 408 -29.30 -12.67 -5.03
CA THR A 408 -28.96 -11.24 -5.00
C THR A 408 -27.48 -11.03 -4.74
N TRP A 409 -26.88 -11.71 -3.76
CA TRP A 409 -25.44 -11.51 -3.48
C TRP A 409 -24.54 -12.10 -4.54
N ARG A 410 -24.95 -13.18 -5.23
CA ARG A 410 -24.20 -13.68 -6.38
C ARG A 410 -24.18 -12.69 -7.54
N GLU A 411 -25.30 -12.01 -7.83
CA GLU A 411 -25.33 -10.93 -8.82
C GLU A 411 -24.45 -9.73 -8.41
N LEU A 412 -24.47 -9.34 -7.12
CA LEU A 412 -23.64 -8.25 -6.61
C LEU A 412 -22.14 -8.57 -6.65
N LEU A 413 -21.79 -9.85 -6.62
CA LEU A 413 -20.41 -10.36 -6.60
C LEU A 413 -19.97 -10.93 -7.95
N ASP A 414 -20.77 -10.73 -9.01
CA ASP A 414 -20.41 -11.19 -10.37
C ASP A 414 -19.17 -10.43 -10.89
N THR A 415 -18.45 -11.10 -11.79
CA THR A 415 -17.30 -10.52 -12.51
C THR A 415 -17.71 -9.79 -13.78
N GLU A 416 -18.94 -9.93 -14.26
CA GLU A 416 -19.44 -9.19 -15.40
C GLU A 416 -19.47 -7.68 -15.13
N GLY A 417 -18.91 -6.86 -16.04
CA GLY A 417 -18.81 -5.41 -15.89
C GLY A 417 -17.90 -4.93 -14.73
N LEU A 418 -17.03 -5.80 -14.21
CA LEU A 418 -16.19 -5.50 -13.04
C LEU A 418 -15.26 -4.30 -13.27
N VAL A 419 -14.65 -4.19 -14.45
CA VAL A 419 -13.73 -3.10 -14.78
C VAL A 419 -14.46 -1.78 -14.79
N GLU A 420 -15.59 -1.72 -15.47
CA GLU A 420 -16.46 -0.54 -15.57
C GLU A 420 -16.94 -0.09 -14.18
N ASP A 421 -17.40 -1.05 -13.38
CA ASP A 421 -17.86 -0.79 -12.01
C ASP A 421 -16.73 -0.28 -11.10
N LEU A 422 -15.52 -0.83 -11.20
CA LEU A 422 -14.37 -0.35 -10.46
C LEU A 422 -13.97 1.07 -10.86
N LEU A 423 -14.00 1.37 -12.16
CA LEU A 423 -13.71 2.70 -12.68
C LEU A 423 -14.74 3.73 -12.21
N GLU A 424 -16.03 3.37 -12.19
CA GLU A 424 -17.11 4.25 -11.71
C GLU A 424 -17.06 4.43 -10.18
N ALA A 425 -16.92 3.32 -9.43
CA ALA A 425 -16.99 3.34 -7.98
C ALA A 425 -15.76 3.99 -7.30
N GLY A 426 -14.58 3.91 -7.95
CA GLY A 426 -13.29 4.10 -7.28
C GLY A 426 -12.64 5.46 -7.46
N ASN A 427 -13.25 6.47 -8.12
CA ASN A 427 -12.49 7.65 -8.58
C ASN A 427 -11.21 7.26 -9.35
N ALA A 428 -11.25 6.16 -10.10
CA ALA A 428 -10.09 5.60 -10.80
C ALA A 428 -9.43 6.64 -11.72
N THR A 429 -10.22 7.53 -12.32
CA THR A 429 -9.73 8.66 -13.11
C THR A 429 -8.83 9.59 -12.28
N GLU A 430 -9.18 9.84 -11.02
CA GLU A 430 -8.34 10.66 -10.12
C GLU A 430 -7.06 9.93 -9.73
N PHE A 431 -7.12 8.62 -9.49
CA PHE A 431 -5.93 7.80 -9.24
C PHE A 431 -5.03 7.71 -10.47
N ALA A 432 -5.61 7.52 -11.67
CA ALA A 432 -4.87 7.51 -12.93
C ALA A 432 -4.21 8.87 -13.19
N ARG A 433 -4.90 9.97 -12.94
CA ARG A 433 -4.36 11.34 -13.04
C ARG A 433 -3.16 11.54 -12.11
N ARG A 434 -3.22 11.03 -10.88
CA ARG A 434 -2.10 11.08 -9.92
C ARG A 434 -0.95 10.16 -10.32
N GLY A 435 -1.25 8.91 -10.72
CA GLY A 435 -0.26 7.94 -11.19
C GLY A 435 0.46 8.40 -12.46
N PHE A 436 -0.26 9.05 -13.36
CA PHE A 436 0.25 9.60 -14.61
C PHE A 436 1.43 10.56 -14.41
N ARG A 437 1.54 11.22 -13.25
CA ARG A 437 2.70 12.07 -12.92
C ARG A 437 4.03 11.31 -13.02
N SER A 438 4.09 10.10 -12.48
CA SER A 438 5.30 9.26 -12.57
C SER A 438 5.60 8.86 -14.00
N ILE A 439 4.58 8.41 -14.74
CA ILE A 439 4.68 8.04 -16.15
C ILE A 439 5.14 9.24 -17.00
N ALA A 440 4.53 10.41 -16.83
CA ALA A 440 4.87 11.62 -17.55
C ALA A 440 6.32 12.09 -17.28
N ARG A 441 6.83 11.87 -16.07
CA ARG A 441 8.24 12.15 -15.72
C ARG A 441 9.19 11.17 -16.40
N ILE A 442 8.93 9.87 -16.28
CA ILE A 442 9.77 8.81 -16.87
C ILE A 442 9.78 8.96 -18.39
N ALA A 443 8.62 9.17 -18.99
CA ALA A 443 8.48 9.42 -20.43
C ALA A 443 9.07 10.77 -20.90
N GLY A 444 9.55 11.64 -20.00
CA GLY A 444 10.18 12.92 -20.32
C GLY A 444 9.23 14.03 -20.78
N LEU A 445 7.95 13.93 -20.47
CA LEU A 445 6.96 15.00 -20.70
C LEU A 445 7.11 16.14 -19.68
N ILE A 446 7.47 15.79 -18.44
CA ILE A 446 7.61 16.74 -17.33
C ILE A 446 9.05 16.69 -16.81
N GLN A 447 9.57 17.85 -16.42
CA GLN A 447 10.92 17.98 -15.87
C GLN A 447 10.87 18.34 -14.39
N GLN A 448 11.68 17.66 -13.58
CA GLN A 448 11.80 17.91 -12.14
C GLN A 448 12.49 19.24 -11.79
N GLY A 449 13.15 19.88 -12.77
CA GLY A 449 14.04 21.02 -12.55
C GLY A 449 15.50 20.58 -12.37
N PHE A 450 16.39 21.55 -12.10
CA PHE A 450 17.84 21.34 -12.00
C PHE A 450 18.31 21.46 -10.55
N PRO A 451 19.52 21.01 -10.22
CA PRO A 451 20.17 21.39 -8.98
C PRO A 451 20.19 22.93 -8.82
N GLY A 452 19.52 23.45 -7.79
CA GLY A 452 19.34 24.89 -7.56
C GLY A 452 18.02 25.49 -8.05
N SER A 453 17.24 24.81 -8.91
CA SER A 453 15.95 25.26 -9.42
C SER A 453 14.98 24.08 -9.51
N ARG A 454 14.60 23.51 -8.36
CA ARG A 454 13.60 22.43 -8.30
C ARG A 454 12.20 23.00 -8.39
N ARG A 455 11.37 22.41 -9.24
CA ARG A 455 9.92 22.68 -9.26
C ARG A 455 9.29 22.08 -7.99
N SER A 456 8.28 22.76 -7.44
CA SER A 456 7.51 22.22 -6.31
C SER A 456 6.65 21.04 -6.78
N GLY A 457 6.30 20.14 -5.86
CA GLY A 457 5.39 19.03 -6.14
C GLY A 457 4.06 19.48 -6.73
N GLY A 458 3.49 20.58 -6.23
CA GLY A 458 2.28 21.16 -6.79
C GLY A 458 2.42 21.66 -8.25
N GLN A 459 3.57 22.22 -8.63
CA GLN A 459 3.84 22.60 -10.02
C GLN A 459 3.99 21.38 -10.95
N LEU A 460 4.61 20.32 -10.46
CA LEU A 460 4.75 19.07 -11.19
C LEU A 460 3.39 18.38 -11.35
N GLN A 461 2.56 18.41 -10.32
CA GLN A 461 1.20 17.87 -10.35
C GLN A 461 0.34 18.62 -11.37
N ALA A 462 0.30 19.96 -11.32
CA ALA A 462 -0.46 20.77 -12.27
C ALA A 462 -0.01 20.54 -13.72
N SER A 463 1.31 20.42 -13.97
CA SER A 463 1.82 20.10 -15.31
C SER A 463 1.39 18.70 -15.77
N SER A 464 1.38 17.73 -14.88
CA SER A 464 0.96 16.36 -15.15
C SER A 464 -0.53 16.27 -15.47
N GLU A 465 -1.36 16.96 -14.68
CA GLU A 465 -2.81 17.03 -14.89
C GLU A 465 -3.15 17.63 -16.25
N MET A 466 -2.46 18.70 -16.64
CA MET A 466 -2.63 19.31 -17.96
C MET A 466 -2.33 18.30 -19.10
N PHE A 467 -1.24 17.53 -19.01
CA PHE A 467 -0.96 16.51 -20.04
C PHE A 467 -1.98 15.39 -20.03
N PHE A 468 -2.43 14.96 -18.86
CA PHE A 468 -3.46 13.94 -18.74
C PHE A 468 -4.76 14.37 -19.41
N GLU A 469 -5.21 15.60 -19.16
CA GLU A 469 -6.42 16.19 -19.77
C GLU A 469 -6.28 16.38 -21.28
N VAL A 470 -5.13 16.89 -21.73
CA VAL A 470 -4.83 17.05 -23.17
C VAL A 470 -4.84 15.71 -23.89
N PHE A 471 -4.25 14.68 -23.34
CA PHE A 471 -4.28 13.36 -23.97
C PHE A 471 -5.68 12.76 -23.93
N GLN A 472 -6.41 12.92 -22.84
CA GLN A 472 -7.79 12.42 -22.73
C GLN A 472 -8.73 13.07 -23.77
N GLU A 473 -8.54 14.35 -24.05
CA GLU A 473 -9.39 15.11 -24.96
C GLU A 473 -8.95 15.01 -26.44
N TYR A 474 -7.64 15.07 -26.70
CA TYR A 474 -7.11 15.20 -28.08
C TYR A 474 -6.35 13.97 -28.57
N ASP A 475 -5.99 13.03 -27.71
CA ASP A 475 -5.27 11.80 -28.05
C ASP A 475 -5.71 10.64 -27.12
N PRO A 476 -7.02 10.27 -27.13
CA PRO A 476 -7.55 9.24 -26.22
C PRO A 476 -6.91 7.86 -26.45
N GLY A 477 -6.29 7.62 -27.61
CA GLY A 477 -5.51 6.41 -27.92
C GLY A 477 -4.07 6.43 -27.38
N ASN A 478 -3.68 7.44 -26.62
CA ASN A 478 -2.32 7.56 -26.08
C ASN A 478 -1.98 6.40 -25.14
N LEU A 479 -0.94 5.63 -25.48
CA LEU A 479 -0.60 4.43 -24.73
C LEU A 479 -0.04 4.73 -23.33
N LEU A 480 0.49 5.92 -23.04
CA LEU A 480 0.85 6.31 -21.67
C LEU A 480 -0.38 6.57 -20.79
N LEU A 481 -1.47 7.08 -21.39
CA LEU A 481 -2.76 7.21 -20.71
C LEU A 481 -3.33 5.83 -20.38
N HIS A 482 -3.28 4.90 -21.35
CA HIS A 482 -3.69 3.52 -21.14
C HIS A 482 -2.82 2.82 -20.09
N GLN A 483 -1.51 3.06 -20.08
CA GLN A 483 -0.60 2.56 -19.03
C GLN A 483 -1.01 3.08 -17.65
N ALA A 484 -1.33 4.37 -17.51
CA ALA A 484 -1.76 4.95 -16.24
C ALA A 484 -3.03 4.27 -15.69
N ASN A 485 -4.02 4.04 -16.55
CA ASN A 485 -5.24 3.34 -16.17
C ASN A 485 -4.96 1.88 -15.79
N ARG A 486 -4.12 1.17 -16.55
CA ARG A 486 -3.71 -0.21 -16.25
C ARG A 486 -2.96 -0.29 -14.92
N GLU A 487 -2.00 0.60 -14.67
CA GLU A 487 -1.25 0.62 -13.40
C GLU A 487 -2.14 0.90 -12.18
N VAL A 488 -3.20 1.69 -12.33
CA VAL A 488 -4.19 1.88 -11.27
C VAL A 488 -4.94 0.59 -11.00
N LEU A 489 -5.42 -0.07 -12.05
CA LEU A 489 -6.14 -1.35 -11.92
C LEU A 489 -5.24 -2.42 -11.29
N GLU A 490 -3.99 -2.55 -11.74
CA GLU A 490 -3.06 -3.59 -11.29
C GLU A 490 -2.47 -3.31 -9.91
N ASN A 491 -1.99 -2.07 -9.66
CA ASN A 491 -1.16 -1.75 -8.49
C ASN A 491 -1.93 -1.08 -7.36
N GLN A 492 -2.99 -0.33 -7.64
CA GLN A 492 -3.76 0.40 -6.62
C GLN A 492 -5.07 -0.29 -6.27
N LEU A 493 -5.77 -0.84 -7.26
CA LEU A 493 -7.00 -1.58 -7.05
C LEU A 493 -6.78 -3.08 -6.93
N GLU A 494 -5.58 -3.58 -7.27
CA GLU A 494 -5.27 -5.03 -7.26
C GLU A 494 -6.30 -5.85 -8.02
N TYR A 495 -6.68 -5.42 -9.24
CA TYR A 495 -7.76 -5.99 -10.05
C TYR A 495 -7.71 -7.52 -10.14
N ALA A 496 -6.54 -8.08 -10.42
CA ALA A 496 -6.36 -9.53 -10.53
C ALA A 496 -6.75 -10.27 -9.23
N ARG A 497 -6.50 -9.66 -8.07
CA ARG A 497 -6.88 -10.24 -6.77
C ARG A 497 -8.37 -10.10 -6.50
N ILE A 498 -8.99 -9.00 -6.95
CA ILE A 498 -10.44 -8.82 -6.87
C ILE A 498 -11.11 -9.89 -7.72
N GLU A 499 -10.70 -10.02 -8.99
CA GLU A 499 -11.24 -11.00 -9.93
C GLU A 499 -11.06 -12.42 -9.40
N GLU A 500 -9.86 -12.81 -8.95
CA GLU A 500 -9.58 -14.11 -8.33
C GLU A 500 -10.51 -14.39 -7.13
N ALA A 501 -10.72 -13.40 -6.27
CA ALA A 501 -11.60 -13.54 -5.11
C ALA A 501 -13.06 -13.73 -5.54
N LEU A 502 -13.55 -12.96 -6.52
CA LEU A 502 -14.92 -13.05 -7.03
C LEU A 502 -15.15 -14.36 -7.78
N VAL A 503 -14.22 -14.80 -8.64
CA VAL A 503 -14.27 -16.10 -9.33
C VAL A 503 -14.33 -17.25 -8.31
N ARG A 504 -13.54 -17.20 -7.26
CA ARG A 504 -13.58 -18.21 -6.20
C ARG A 504 -14.92 -18.20 -5.45
N ILE A 505 -15.48 -17.01 -5.17
CA ILE A 505 -16.80 -16.89 -4.55
C ILE A 505 -17.89 -17.45 -5.47
N ALA A 506 -17.82 -17.18 -6.76
CA ALA A 506 -18.76 -17.71 -7.74
C ALA A 506 -18.70 -19.25 -7.86
N GLY A 507 -17.49 -19.82 -7.76
CA GLY A 507 -17.25 -21.26 -7.88
C GLY A 507 -17.53 -22.09 -6.62
N GLY A 508 -17.79 -21.45 -5.46
CA GLY A 508 -18.00 -22.11 -4.17
C GLY A 508 -19.32 -21.75 -3.48
N PRO A 509 -19.66 -22.44 -2.39
CA PRO A 509 -20.79 -22.07 -1.53
C PRO A 509 -20.63 -20.67 -0.94
N LEU A 510 -21.69 -19.87 -1.03
CA LEU A 510 -21.82 -18.60 -0.33
C LEU A 510 -22.76 -18.81 0.86
N GLU A 511 -22.19 -18.87 2.06
CA GLU A 511 -22.88 -19.16 3.29
C GLU A 511 -23.44 -17.89 3.93
N LEU A 512 -24.74 -17.70 3.87
CA LEU A 512 -25.45 -16.57 4.49
C LEU A 512 -25.84 -16.93 5.92
N ARG A 513 -25.48 -16.08 6.88
CA ARG A 513 -25.80 -16.27 8.31
C ARG A 513 -26.37 -14.99 8.90
N ALA A 514 -27.55 -15.07 9.48
CA ALA A 514 -28.07 -14.01 10.36
C ALA A 514 -27.56 -14.26 11.77
N THR A 515 -27.00 -13.23 12.39
CA THR A 515 -26.45 -13.30 13.75
C THR A 515 -27.15 -12.29 14.67
N GLU A 516 -27.43 -12.68 15.90
CA GLU A 516 -28.08 -11.81 16.92
C GLU A 516 -27.15 -10.68 17.38
N ARG A 517 -25.84 -10.90 17.27
CA ARG A 517 -24.78 -9.95 17.63
C ARG A 517 -23.64 -9.98 16.60
N VAL A 518 -22.77 -8.98 16.70
CA VAL A 518 -21.54 -8.97 15.88
C VAL A 518 -20.67 -10.16 16.27
N SER A 519 -20.41 -11.04 15.33
CA SER A 519 -19.58 -12.23 15.51
C SER A 519 -18.11 -11.88 15.85
N PRO A 520 -17.34 -12.78 16.46
CA PRO A 520 -15.91 -12.55 16.71
C PRO A 520 -15.12 -12.16 15.46
N LEU A 521 -15.44 -12.76 14.31
CA LEU A 521 -14.79 -12.46 13.01
C LEU A 521 -15.17 -11.07 12.48
N ALA A 522 -16.44 -10.66 12.66
CA ALA A 522 -16.95 -9.36 12.22
C ALA A 522 -16.56 -8.21 13.16
N PHE A 523 -16.23 -8.50 14.43
CA PHE A 523 -15.99 -7.48 15.45
C PHE A 523 -14.86 -6.50 15.11
N PRO A 524 -13.71 -6.89 14.53
CA PRO A 524 -12.67 -5.94 14.12
C PRO A 524 -13.15 -4.92 13.09
N LEU A 525 -13.94 -5.35 12.09
CA LEU A 525 -14.54 -4.48 11.08
C LEU A 525 -15.56 -3.52 11.70
N TYR A 526 -16.38 -4.01 12.63
CA TYR A 526 -17.33 -3.20 13.37
C TYR A 526 -16.62 -2.13 14.22
N ALA A 527 -15.62 -2.51 15.00
CA ALA A 527 -14.83 -1.60 15.82
C ALA A 527 -14.12 -0.52 14.99
N GLU A 528 -13.51 -0.89 13.84
CA GLU A 528 -12.84 0.05 12.96
C GLU A 528 -13.81 1.09 12.37
N SER A 529 -15.06 0.72 12.09
CA SER A 529 -16.09 1.64 11.61
C SER A 529 -16.44 2.73 12.63
N ILE A 530 -16.49 2.38 13.90
CA ILE A 530 -16.77 3.33 14.98
C ILE A 530 -15.58 4.27 15.18
N ARG A 531 -14.36 3.79 14.98
CA ARG A 531 -13.15 4.62 15.04
C ARG A 531 -13.14 5.70 13.95
N ALA A 532 -13.60 5.37 12.75
CA ALA A 532 -13.65 6.29 11.62
C ALA A 532 -14.68 7.42 11.81
N SER A 533 -15.79 7.15 12.53
CA SER A 533 -16.94 8.05 12.65
C SER A 533 -16.93 8.97 13.88
N THR A 534 -15.97 8.81 14.82
CA THR A 534 -16.06 9.52 16.10
C THR A 534 -14.72 10.13 16.53
N VAL A 535 -14.72 11.44 16.81
CA VAL A 535 -13.66 12.14 17.54
C VAL A 535 -13.92 11.95 19.03
N SER A 536 -13.02 11.28 19.76
CA SER A 536 -13.16 11.02 21.20
C SER A 536 -11.83 11.26 21.91
N SER A 537 -11.89 11.78 23.13
CA SER A 537 -10.74 11.93 24.05
C SER A 537 -10.39 10.61 24.77
N GLU A 538 -11.24 9.60 24.67
CA GLU A 538 -11.07 8.28 25.27
C GLU A 538 -9.96 7.49 24.57
N GLN A 539 -9.18 6.70 25.33
CA GLN A 539 -8.19 5.80 24.73
C GLN A 539 -8.90 4.71 23.92
N TRP A 540 -8.35 4.41 22.73
CA TRP A 540 -8.94 3.43 21.82
C TRP A 540 -9.09 2.04 22.45
N SER A 541 -8.13 1.58 23.24
CA SER A 541 -8.18 0.31 23.97
C SER A 541 -9.39 0.20 24.90
N ASP A 542 -9.67 1.27 25.65
CA ASP A 542 -10.78 1.29 26.62
C ASP A 542 -12.12 1.30 25.90
N ARG A 543 -12.18 2.02 24.79
CA ARG A 543 -13.36 2.04 23.92
C ARG A 543 -13.65 0.68 23.30
N VAL A 544 -12.62 -0.02 22.77
CA VAL A 544 -12.77 -1.37 22.22
C VAL A 544 -13.25 -2.35 23.28
N ARG A 545 -12.70 -2.30 24.50
CA ARG A 545 -13.17 -3.14 25.62
C ARG A 545 -14.64 -2.89 25.93
N ARG A 546 -15.06 -1.63 26.02
CA ARG A 546 -16.46 -1.28 26.27
C ARG A 546 -17.38 -1.75 25.15
N LEU A 547 -16.98 -1.63 23.88
CA LEU A 547 -17.74 -2.13 22.75
C LEU A 547 -17.85 -3.66 22.77
N ALA A 548 -16.79 -4.37 23.15
CA ALA A 548 -16.81 -5.82 23.29
C ALA A 548 -17.76 -6.26 24.41
N LEU A 549 -17.70 -5.60 25.56
CA LEU A 549 -18.63 -5.87 26.67
C LEU A 549 -20.08 -5.60 26.25
N ALA A 550 -20.36 -4.45 25.64
CA ALA A 550 -21.73 -4.12 25.18
C ALA A 550 -22.23 -5.12 24.12
N ASN A 551 -21.36 -5.64 23.26
CA ASN A 551 -21.74 -6.69 22.30
C ASN A 551 -22.04 -8.04 22.98
N GLN A 552 -21.43 -8.33 24.16
CA GLN A 552 -21.73 -9.51 24.96
C GLN A 552 -23.02 -9.34 25.77
N GLU A 553 -23.29 -8.17 26.33
CA GLU A 553 -24.47 -7.86 27.14
C GLU A 553 -25.76 -7.83 26.31
N ALA A 554 -25.69 -7.45 25.03
CA ALA A 554 -26.85 -7.40 24.13
C ALA A 554 -27.56 -8.75 23.90
N VAL A 555 -26.97 -9.85 24.38
CA VAL A 555 -27.57 -11.21 24.33
C VAL A 555 -28.22 -11.62 25.66
N ASN A 556 -27.87 -10.95 26.75
CA ASN A 556 -28.34 -11.33 28.09
C ASN A 556 -29.55 -10.48 28.58
N GLY A 557 -30.01 -9.54 27.79
CA GLY A 557 -31.19 -8.72 28.03
C GLY A 557 -32.23 -8.86 26.91
#